data_de0220053814998bb4b3bc58cca518e7
#
_entry.id   de0220053814998bb4b3bc58cca518e7
#
_cell.length_a   1.000
_cell.length_b   1.000
_cell.length_c   1.000
_cell.angle_alpha   90.00
_cell.angle_beta   90.00
_cell.angle_gamma   90.00
#
_symmetry.space_group_name_H-M   'P 1'
#
loop_
_entity.id
_entity.type
_entity.pdbx_description
1 polymer ?
#
loop_
_entity_poly.entity_id
_entity_poly.type
_entity_poly.pdbx_seq_one_letter_code
_entity_poly.pdbx_strand_id
1 'polypeptide(L)'
;MKTDLQLRAINIIRELRQGQNASQAYVAELLDLRSSGLVGNIESPRFPHKYTLKQLSVLCEAFQYPFENLFLDEKETLLPYKERIKLLINKIIDYDG
;
A
#
# COMPACT_ATOMS: atom_id res chain seq x y z
N MET A 1 -14.23 -8.57 0.08
CA MET A 1 -13.15 -8.90 1.04
C MET A 1 -11.80 -8.65 0.40
N LYS A 2 -10.85 -8.16 1.16
CA LYS A 2 -9.50 -7.89 0.62
C LYS A 2 -8.73 -9.16 0.36
N THR A 3 -7.95 -9.18 -0.72
CA THR A 3 -7.02 -10.28 -1.00
C THR A 3 -5.80 -10.19 -0.07
N ASP A 4 -5.03 -11.28 0.00
CA ASP A 4 -3.79 -11.28 0.80
C ASP A 4 -2.81 -10.21 0.33
N LEU A 5 -2.72 -9.99 -0.98
CA LEU A 5 -1.85 -8.96 -1.55
C LEU A 5 -2.30 -7.56 -1.15
N GLN A 6 -3.61 -7.31 -1.16
CA GLN A 6 -4.17 -6.03 -0.72
C GLN A 6 -3.92 -5.81 0.77
N LEU A 7 -4.15 -6.83 1.59
CA LEU A 7 -3.88 -6.77 3.03
C LEU A 7 -2.40 -6.49 3.30
N ARG A 8 -1.50 -7.15 2.57
CA ARG A 8 -0.06 -6.94 2.73
C ARG A 8 0.32 -5.48 2.48
N ALA A 9 -0.10 -4.92 1.34
CA ALA A 9 0.24 -3.54 0.97
C ALA A 9 -0.33 -2.55 2.00
N ILE A 10 -1.59 -2.73 2.39
CA ILE A 10 -2.25 -1.85 3.35
C ILE A 10 -1.59 -1.94 4.72
N ASN A 11 -1.24 -3.14 5.17
CA ASN A 11 -0.59 -3.33 6.47
C ASN A 11 0.81 -2.72 6.51
N ILE A 12 1.56 -2.79 5.40
CA ILE A 12 2.86 -2.12 5.30
C ILE A 12 2.69 -0.61 5.48
N ILE A 13 1.74 -0.01 4.76
CA ILE A 13 1.44 1.43 4.91
C ILE A 13 1.06 1.77 6.34
N ARG A 14 0.23 0.95 6.97
CA ARG A 14 -0.17 1.14 8.37
C ARG A 14 1.03 1.11 9.31
N GLU A 15 1.92 0.13 9.13
CA GLU A 15 3.13 0.02 9.93
C GLU A 15 4.06 1.22 9.73
N LEU A 16 4.22 1.70 8.49
CA LEU A 16 5.00 2.90 8.20
C LEU A 16 4.40 4.12 8.89
N ARG A 17 3.08 4.26 8.82
CA ARG A 17 2.36 5.34 9.49
C ARG A 17 2.62 5.32 10.99
N GLN A 18 2.41 4.17 11.61
CA GLN A 18 2.57 4.00 13.05
C GLN A 18 4.03 4.21 13.48
N GLY A 19 4.97 3.73 12.69
CA GLY A 19 6.40 3.90 12.98
C GLY A 19 6.86 5.35 12.95
N GLN A 20 6.14 6.20 12.24
CA GLN A 20 6.43 7.64 12.17
C GLN A 20 5.49 8.47 13.04
N ASN A 21 4.72 7.82 13.92
CA ASN A 21 3.72 8.46 14.77
C ASN A 21 2.71 9.31 13.99
N ALA A 22 2.42 8.91 12.75
CA ALA A 22 1.45 9.59 11.91
C ALA A 22 0.05 9.05 12.20
N SER A 23 -0.92 9.95 12.32
CA SER A 23 -2.31 9.58 12.56
C SER A 23 -3.02 9.17 11.25
N GLN A 24 -4.18 8.51 11.38
CA GLN A 24 -5.05 8.29 10.24
C GLN A 24 -5.49 9.62 9.60
N ALA A 25 -5.69 10.65 10.42
CA ALA A 25 -6.03 11.97 9.93
C ALA A 25 -4.92 12.57 9.08
N TYR A 26 -3.66 12.35 9.46
CA TYR A 26 -2.52 12.78 8.66
C TYR A 26 -2.49 12.11 7.28
N VAL A 27 -2.76 10.80 7.24
CA VAL A 27 -2.84 10.08 5.97
C VAL A 27 -3.99 10.62 5.11
N ALA A 28 -5.15 10.87 5.72
CA ALA A 28 -6.27 11.46 5.01
C ALA A 28 -5.91 12.83 4.41
N GLU A 29 -5.15 13.64 5.15
CA GLU A 29 -4.68 14.93 4.67
C GLU A 29 -3.72 14.78 3.48
N LEU A 30 -2.76 13.84 3.56
CA LEU A 30 -1.84 13.55 2.46
C LEU A 30 -2.59 13.15 1.18
N LEU A 31 -3.71 12.47 1.33
CA LEU A 31 -4.52 11.96 0.21
C LEU A 31 -5.64 12.92 -0.19
N ASP A 32 -5.71 14.09 0.42
CA ASP A 32 -6.76 15.09 0.17
C ASP A 32 -8.17 14.53 0.40
N LEU A 33 -8.32 13.73 1.45
CA LEU A 33 -9.60 13.18 1.87
C LEU A 33 -10.23 14.09 2.94
N ARG A 34 -11.56 14.15 2.96
CA ARG A 34 -12.28 15.02 3.89
C ARG A 34 -12.19 14.58 5.34
N SER A 35 -12.04 13.27 5.57
CA SER A 35 -11.99 12.73 6.93
C SER A 35 -11.11 11.49 6.99
N SER A 36 -10.74 11.11 8.21
CA SER A 36 -9.97 9.89 8.46
C SER A 36 -10.81 8.61 8.39
N GLY A 37 -12.14 8.72 8.24
CA GLY A 37 -13.03 7.55 8.23
C GLY A 37 -12.70 6.54 7.14
N LEU A 38 -12.38 7.03 5.93
CA LEU A 38 -12.00 6.13 4.84
C LEU A 38 -10.68 5.42 5.14
N VAL A 39 -9.71 6.12 5.74
CA VAL A 39 -8.43 5.50 6.12
C VAL A 39 -8.68 4.39 7.14
N GLY A 40 -9.55 4.62 8.13
CA GLY A 40 -9.93 3.60 9.09
C GLY A 40 -10.56 2.38 8.43
N ASN A 41 -11.44 2.59 7.46
CA ASN A 41 -12.07 1.51 6.71
C ASN A 41 -11.05 0.74 5.88
N ILE A 42 -10.10 1.42 5.25
CA ILE A 42 -9.04 0.78 4.47
C ILE A 42 -8.17 -0.08 5.37
N GLU A 43 -7.80 0.42 6.53
CA GLU A 43 -6.93 -0.32 7.48
C GLU A 43 -7.67 -1.48 8.15
N SER A 44 -8.99 -1.47 8.14
CA SER A 44 -9.77 -2.54 8.74
C SER A 44 -9.92 -3.73 7.80
N PRO A 45 -9.64 -4.96 8.24
CA PRO A 45 -9.84 -6.14 7.41
C PRO A 45 -11.32 -6.44 7.13
N ARG A 46 -12.25 -5.80 7.87
CA ARG A 46 -13.69 -6.01 7.74
C ARG A 46 -14.30 -5.39 6.48
N PHE A 47 -13.66 -4.33 5.96
CA PHE A 47 -14.22 -3.56 4.85
C PHE A 47 -13.43 -3.85 3.57
N PRO A 48 -14.10 -3.80 2.40
CA PRO A 48 -13.41 -4.05 1.13
C PRO A 48 -12.58 -2.87 0.63
N HIS A 49 -12.64 -1.73 1.32
CA HIS A 49 -11.94 -0.51 0.90
C HIS A 49 -10.43 -0.73 0.83
N LYS A 50 -9.84 -0.20 -0.22
CA LYS A 50 -8.38 -0.24 -0.41
C LYS A 50 -7.90 1.10 -0.95
N TYR A 51 -6.61 1.36 -0.80
CA TYR A 51 -5.99 2.49 -1.48
C TYR A 51 -5.94 2.25 -2.98
N THR A 52 -6.12 3.31 -3.77
CA THR A 52 -5.83 3.24 -5.21
C THR A 52 -4.32 3.14 -5.41
N LEU A 53 -3.89 2.74 -6.60
CA LEU A 53 -2.46 2.69 -6.91
C LEU A 53 -1.83 4.07 -6.79
N LYS A 54 -2.54 5.12 -7.23
CA LYS A 54 -2.08 6.50 -7.08
C LYS A 54 -1.90 6.87 -5.61
N GLN A 55 -2.87 6.53 -4.77
CA GLN A 55 -2.78 6.79 -3.34
C GLN A 55 -1.60 6.07 -2.70
N LEU A 56 -1.37 4.80 -3.06
CA LEU A 56 -0.20 4.07 -2.58
C LEU A 56 1.10 4.75 -2.99
N SER A 57 1.18 5.25 -4.22
CA SER A 57 2.35 5.97 -4.71
C SER A 57 2.61 7.24 -3.88
N VAL A 58 1.56 8.01 -3.60
CA VAL A 58 1.66 9.23 -2.78
C VAL A 58 2.17 8.89 -1.37
N LEU A 59 1.61 7.84 -0.76
CA LEU A 59 2.00 7.43 0.59
C LEU A 59 3.42 6.89 0.64
N CYS A 60 3.83 6.11 -0.36
CA CYS A 60 5.20 5.61 -0.44
C CYS A 60 6.20 6.75 -0.56
N GLU A 61 5.89 7.78 -1.35
CA GLU A 61 6.74 8.95 -1.47
C GLU A 61 6.82 9.70 -0.13
N ALA A 62 5.68 9.93 0.51
CA ALA A 62 5.64 10.64 1.78
C ALA A 62 6.39 9.89 2.89
N PHE A 63 6.30 8.58 2.94
CA PHE A 63 6.95 7.75 3.95
C PHE A 63 8.33 7.25 3.52
N GLN A 64 8.81 7.66 2.35
CA GLN A 64 10.13 7.29 1.81
C GLN A 64 10.32 5.77 1.75
N TYR A 65 9.33 5.08 1.20
CA TYR A 65 9.31 3.63 1.07
C TYR A 65 9.24 3.24 -0.41
N PRO A 66 10.08 2.32 -0.89
CA PRO A 66 10.04 1.90 -2.29
C PRO A 66 8.69 1.28 -2.65
N PHE A 67 8.02 1.82 -3.67
CA PHE A 67 6.68 1.38 -4.08
C PHE A 67 6.64 -0.12 -4.37
N GLU A 68 7.64 -0.64 -5.07
CA GLU A 68 7.71 -2.06 -5.45
C GLU A 68 7.75 -2.99 -4.23
N ASN A 69 8.26 -2.52 -3.10
CA ASN A 69 8.36 -3.34 -1.89
C ASN A 69 6.99 -3.56 -1.23
N LEU A 70 5.95 -2.84 -1.64
CA LEU A 70 4.58 -3.16 -1.23
C LEU A 70 4.14 -4.51 -1.81
N PHE A 71 4.66 -4.89 -2.97
CA PHE A 71 4.20 -6.03 -3.74
C PHE A 71 5.19 -7.18 -3.80
N LEU A 72 6.49 -6.90 -3.66
CA LEU A 72 7.55 -7.90 -3.74
C LEU A 72 8.15 -8.14 -2.36
N ASP A 73 8.36 -9.43 -2.01
CA ASP A 73 9.10 -9.78 -0.81
C ASP A 73 10.62 -9.67 -1.05
N GLU A 74 11.41 -9.91 0.00
CA GLU A 74 12.87 -9.80 -0.09
C GLU A 74 13.48 -10.69 -1.17
N LYS A 75 12.99 -11.91 -1.31
CA LYS A 75 13.48 -12.85 -2.33
C LYS A 75 13.14 -12.36 -3.72
N GLU A 76 11.93 -11.85 -3.89
CA GLU A 76 11.43 -11.39 -5.18
C GLU A 76 12.17 -10.13 -5.65
N THR A 77 12.60 -9.27 -4.73
CA THR A 77 13.40 -8.10 -5.08
C THR A 77 14.78 -8.45 -5.61
N LEU A 78 15.24 -9.69 -5.37
CA LEU A 78 16.53 -10.18 -5.84
C LEU A 78 16.45 -10.93 -7.16
N LEU A 79 15.27 -11.07 -7.74
CA LEU A 79 15.10 -11.73 -9.03
C LEU A 79 15.82 -10.95 -10.14
N PRO A 80 16.25 -11.66 -11.21
CA PRO A 80 16.78 -10.99 -12.40
C PRO A 80 15.82 -9.93 -12.92
N TYR A 81 16.37 -8.87 -13.49
CA TYR A 81 15.62 -7.69 -13.92
C TYR A 81 14.31 -7.99 -14.64
N LYS A 82 14.35 -8.82 -15.69
CA LYS A 82 13.16 -9.12 -16.50
C LYS A 82 12.09 -9.86 -15.71
N GLU A 83 12.50 -10.83 -14.91
CA GLU A 83 11.58 -11.62 -14.09
C GLU A 83 10.95 -10.75 -13.01
N ARG A 84 11.75 -9.90 -12.38
CA ARG A 84 11.27 -8.99 -11.34
C ARG A 84 10.23 -8.01 -11.88
N ILE A 85 10.47 -7.43 -13.06
CA ILE A 85 9.54 -6.50 -13.69
C ILE A 85 8.22 -7.18 -14.03
N LYS A 86 8.28 -8.37 -14.63
CA LYS A 86 7.07 -9.13 -14.96
C LYS A 86 6.25 -9.46 -13.73
N LEU A 87 6.92 -9.92 -12.69
CA LEU A 87 6.26 -10.27 -11.44
C LEU A 87 5.60 -9.04 -10.81
N LEU A 88 6.32 -7.92 -10.78
CA LEU A 88 5.80 -6.67 -10.23
C LEU A 88 4.54 -6.21 -10.98
N ILE A 89 4.59 -6.22 -12.31
CA ILE A 89 3.44 -5.83 -13.13
C ILE A 89 2.24 -6.72 -12.83
N ASN A 90 2.44 -8.05 -12.76
CA ASN A 90 1.36 -8.97 -12.47
C ASN A 90 0.76 -8.73 -11.07
N LYS A 91 1.59 -8.47 -10.07
CA LYS A 91 1.11 -8.20 -8.72
C LYS A 91 0.35 -6.87 -8.63
N ILE A 92 0.79 -5.85 -9.35
CA ILE A 92 0.08 -4.57 -9.40
C ILE A 92 -1.31 -4.76 -10.02
N ILE A 93 -1.40 -5.52 -11.11
CA ILE A 93 -2.68 -5.84 -11.74
C ILE A 93 -3.58 -6.60 -10.77
N ASP A 94 -3.04 -7.59 -10.07
CA ASP A 94 -3.79 -8.39 -9.10
C ASP A 94 -4.28 -7.52 -7.93
N TYR A 95 -3.47 -6.59 -7.47
CA TYR A 95 -3.87 -5.66 -6.42
C TYR A 95 -5.06 -4.80 -6.86
N ASP A 96 -4.97 -4.27 -8.07
CA ASP A 96 -5.99 -3.34 -8.59
C ASP A 96 -7.30 -4.05 -8.90
N GLY A 97 -7.20 -5.29 -9.24
CA GLY A 97 -8.23 -6.22 -9.46
C GLY A 97 -9.33 -6.34 -9.93
#